data_fdd15015ad72b4133302b48ec457e20f
#
_entry.id   fdd15015ad72b4133302b48ec457e20f
#
_cell.length_a   1.000
_cell.length_b   1.000
_cell.length_c   1.000
_cell.angle_alpha   90.00
_cell.angle_beta   90.00
_cell.angle_gamma   90.00
#
_symmetry.space_group_name_H-M   'P 1'
#
loop_
_entity.id
_entity.type
_entity.pdbx_description
1 polymer ?
#
loop_
_entity_poly.entity_id
_entity_poly.type
_entity_poly.pdbx_seq_one_letter_code
_entity_poly.pdbx_strand_id
1 'polypeptide(L)'
;TMTQVINCFKESNSLINKKCKEVSIEEGHQISTILFKVLTERKDGIGLAANQIGIDASVAVVNVREPIILINPKIIETWNKIPFYEGCLSYPKKGVQTERYKNIIIKTEQIESNLYFSGEDNPSDGKGSWEDSQRKKEDAEIRLLESVCVQHEIDHLNGITCIDRQVNKTIINDKKI
;
A
#
# COMPACT_ATOMS: atom_id res chain seq x y z
N THR A 1 -2.27 23.58 13.46
CA THR A 1 -1.41 22.43 13.67
C THR A 1 -1.39 21.57 12.42
N MET A 2 -0.20 21.28 11.92
CA MET A 2 -0.04 20.42 10.74
C MET A 2 -0.27 18.96 11.13
N THR A 3 -1.13 18.28 10.37
CA THR A 3 -1.35 16.84 10.51
C THR A 3 -0.08 16.11 10.07
N GLN A 4 0.42 15.22 10.88
CA GLN A 4 1.64 14.48 10.61
C GLN A 4 1.43 12.97 10.71
N VAL A 5 2.27 12.22 9.98
CA VAL A 5 2.32 10.78 10.08
C VAL A 5 2.91 10.39 11.44
N ILE A 6 2.22 9.49 12.13
CA ILE A 6 2.65 8.99 13.42
C ILE A 6 3.91 8.13 13.25
N ASN A 7 4.94 8.43 14.05
CA ASN A 7 6.16 7.66 14.10
C ASN A 7 6.06 6.63 15.22
N CYS A 8 5.88 5.37 14.87
CA CYS A 8 5.68 4.29 15.82
C CYS A 8 6.93 3.92 16.63
N PHE A 9 8.11 4.45 16.27
CA PHE A 9 9.32 4.30 17.08
C PHE A 9 9.37 5.33 18.23
N LYS A 10 8.67 6.46 18.08
CA LYS A 10 8.74 7.57 19.03
C LYS A 10 7.52 7.68 19.92
N GLU A 11 6.37 7.20 19.45
CA GLU A 11 5.12 7.31 20.19
C GLU A 11 4.28 6.05 20.02
N SER A 12 3.53 5.70 21.06
CA SER A 12 2.57 4.62 20.97
C SER A 12 1.27 5.14 20.38
N ASN A 13 0.68 4.35 19.48
CA ASN A 13 -0.61 4.66 18.88
C ASN A 13 -1.47 3.41 18.85
N SER A 14 -2.52 3.39 19.63
CA SER A 14 -3.44 2.27 19.71
C SER A 14 -4.18 2.02 18.38
N LEU A 15 -4.33 3.04 17.53
CA LEU A 15 -5.04 2.92 16.26
C LEU A 15 -4.28 2.09 15.22
N ILE A 16 -2.95 2.09 15.24
CA ILE A 16 -2.12 1.36 14.26
C ILE A 16 -2.38 -0.15 14.32
N ASN A 17 -2.69 -0.67 15.48
CA ASN A 17 -2.91 -2.11 15.70
C ASN A 17 -4.37 -2.47 15.84
N LYS A 18 -5.26 -1.59 15.42
CA LYS A 18 -6.70 -1.76 15.56
C LYS A 18 -7.39 -1.65 14.20
N LYS A 19 -8.41 -2.49 13.99
CA LYS A 19 -9.24 -2.37 12.79
C LYS A 19 -9.97 -1.03 12.80
N CYS A 20 -9.89 -0.29 11.70
CA CYS A 20 -10.51 1.01 11.56
C CYS A 20 -12.04 0.89 11.39
N LYS A 21 -12.75 1.91 11.80
CA LYS A 21 -14.20 2.01 11.65
C LYS A 21 -14.58 2.34 10.22
N GLU A 22 -15.63 1.72 9.72
CA GLU A 22 -16.21 2.09 8.44
C GLU A 22 -16.83 3.49 8.53
N VAL A 23 -16.82 4.21 7.42
CA VAL A 23 -17.32 5.59 7.32
C VAL A 23 -18.25 5.72 6.12
N SER A 24 -19.01 6.81 6.06
CA SER A 24 -19.80 7.15 4.88
C SER A 24 -18.87 7.53 3.71
N ILE A 25 -19.41 7.47 2.50
CA ILE A 25 -18.67 7.89 1.30
C ILE A 25 -18.25 9.36 1.43
N GLU A 26 -19.15 10.22 1.89
CA GLU A 26 -18.85 11.64 2.07
C GLU A 26 -17.71 11.88 3.05
N GLU A 27 -17.77 11.25 4.21
CA GLU A 27 -16.69 11.33 5.20
C GLU A 27 -15.39 10.75 4.66
N GLY A 28 -15.49 9.64 3.92
CA GLY A 28 -14.34 9.02 3.27
C GLY A 28 -13.65 9.95 2.29
N HIS A 29 -14.39 10.72 1.49
CA HIS A 29 -13.81 11.71 0.58
C HIS A 29 -13.15 12.85 1.34
N GLN A 30 -13.75 13.33 2.42
CA GLN A 30 -13.16 14.38 3.24
C GLN A 30 -11.82 13.92 3.84
N ILE A 31 -11.78 12.71 4.38
CA ILE A 31 -10.56 12.14 4.95
C ILE A 31 -9.50 11.91 3.87
N SER A 32 -9.90 11.39 2.69
CA SER A 32 -8.96 11.16 1.60
C SER A 32 -8.27 12.44 1.14
N THR A 33 -8.97 13.57 1.15
CA THR A 33 -8.39 14.88 0.83
C THR A 33 -7.28 15.23 1.81
N ILE A 34 -7.51 14.99 3.11
CA ILE A 34 -6.49 15.22 4.14
C ILE A 34 -5.29 14.29 3.91
N LEU A 35 -5.54 13.01 3.61
CA LEU A 35 -4.48 12.03 3.37
C LEU A 35 -3.62 12.42 2.17
N PHE A 36 -4.21 12.82 1.06
CA PHE A 36 -3.47 13.27 -0.11
C PHE A 36 -2.63 14.52 0.17
N LYS A 37 -3.17 15.44 0.97
CA LYS A 37 -2.42 16.63 1.36
C LYS A 37 -1.17 16.26 2.14
N VAL A 38 -1.31 15.41 3.15
CA VAL A 38 -0.16 14.94 3.94
C VAL A 38 0.84 14.21 3.06
N LEU A 39 0.36 13.32 2.19
CA LEU A 39 1.21 12.53 1.30
C LEU A 39 1.96 13.42 0.29
N THR A 40 1.29 14.43 -0.25
CA THR A 40 1.88 15.37 -1.21
C THR A 40 2.98 16.22 -0.58
N GLU A 41 2.83 16.60 0.68
CA GLU A 41 3.84 17.36 1.41
C GLU A 41 5.08 16.50 1.74
N ARG A 42 4.94 15.19 1.71
CA ARG A 42 6.05 14.24 1.85
C ARG A 42 6.50 13.79 0.47
N LYS A 43 7.82 13.63 0.30
CA LYS A 43 8.40 13.21 -0.99
C LYS A 43 8.83 11.74 -0.98
N ASP A 44 8.59 11.05 0.12
CA ASP A 44 9.12 9.70 0.36
C ASP A 44 8.05 8.61 0.41
N GLY A 45 6.76 8.95 0.31
CA GLY A 45 5.66 8.00 0.44
C GLY A 45 4.78 7.91 -0.80
N ILE A 46 4.19 6.74 -0.99
CA ILE A 46 3.29 6.45 -2.12
C ILE A 46 1.90 6.01 -1.68
N GLY A 47 1.70 5.86 -0.38
CA GLY A 47 0.41 5.51 0.19
C GLY A 47 0.31 5.93 1.65
N LEU A 48 -0.91 6.09 2.13
CA LEU A 48 -1.16 6.53 3.50
C LEU A 48 -2.56 6.13 3.94
N ALA A 49 -2.66 5.61 5.16
CA ALA A 49 -3.93 5.22 5.78
C ALA A 49 -4.31 6.20 6.89
N ALA A 50 -5.62 6.33 7.14
CA ALA A 50 -6.15 7.28 8.12
C ALA A 50 -5.61 7.05 9.53
N ASN A 51 -5.45 5.79 9.95
CA ASN A 51 -4.92 5.51 11.29
C ASN A 51 -3.45 5.91 11.46
N GLN A 52 -2.71 6.11 10.37
CA GLN A 52 -1.34 6.61 10.42
C GLN A 52 -1.26 8.12 10.76
N ILE A 53 -2.37 8.83 10.64
CA ILE A 53 -2.46 10.24 11.03
C ILE A 53 -3.44 10.46 12.20
N GLY A 54 -3.76 9.39 12.92
CA GLY A 54 -4.58 9.48 14.14
C GLY A 54 -6.08 9.51 13.91
N ILE A 55 -6.56 9.10 12.75
CA ILE A 55 -7.99 9.06 12.42
C ILE A 55 -8.47 7.61 12.37
N ASP A 56 -9.47 7.27 13.18
CA ASP A 56 -10.07 5.95 13.22
C ASP A 56 -11.13 5.84 12.13
N ALA A 57 -10.68 5.62 10.90
CA ALA A 57 -11.56 5.53 9.73
C ALA A 57 -10.95 4.58 8.71
N SER A 58 -11.78 3.76 8.09
CA SER A 58 -11.36 2.81 7.06
C SER A 58 -11.21 3.53 5.72
N VAL A 59 -10.22 4.43 5.65
CA VAL A 59 -9.90 5.22 4.47
C VAL A 59 -8.39 5.24 4.26
N ALA A 60 -7.97 5.02 3.03
CA ALA A 60 -6.56 5.11 2.64
C ALA A 60 -6.44 5.68 1.24
N VAL A 61 -5.24 6.12 0.88
CA VAL A 61 -4.93 6.61 -0.45
C VAL A 61 -3.65 5.95 -0.95
N VAL A 62 -3.57 5.77 -2.26
CA VAL A 62 -2.42 5.22 -2.97
C VAL A 62 -2.13 6.12 -4.15
N ASN A 63 -0.87 6.42 -4.39
CA ASN A 63 -0.46 7.25 -5.51
C ASN A 63 0.81 6.68 -6.13
N VAL A 64 0.66 5.68 -6.97
CA VAL A 64 1.77 5.06 -7.73
C VAL A 64 1.66 5.43 -9.19
N ARG A 65 0.67 4.89 -9.92
CA ARG A 65 0.41 5.26 -11.32
C ARG A 65 -0.55 6.42 -11.42
N GLU A 66 -1.55 6.42 -10.57
CA GLU A 66 -2.56 7.47 -10.47
C GLU A 66 -3.10 7.52 -9.04
N PRO A 67 -3.68 8.65 -8.61
CA PRO A 67 -4.28 8.72 -7.28
C PRO A 67 -5.49 7.78 -7.16
N ILE A 68 -5.50 6.97 -6.10
CA ILE A 68 -6.58 6.03 -5.81
C ILE A 68 -7.06 6.26 -4.39
N ILE A 69 -8.37 6.34 -4.22
CA ILE A 69 -9.03 6.46 -2.92
C ILE A 69 -9.61 5.10 -2.54
N LEU A 70 -9.35 4.67 -1.32
CA LEU A 70 -9.87 3.43 -0.77
C LEU A 70 -10.80 3.76 0.41
N ILE A 71 -12.11 3.66 0.21
CA ILE A 71 -13.11 3.88 1.26
C ILE A 71 -13.75 2.55 1.60
N ASN A 72 -13.63 2.13 2.86
CA ASN A 72 -14.11 0.85 3.37
C ASN A 72 -13.69 -0.31 2.44
N PRO A 73 -12.41 -0.38 2.03
CA PRO A 73 -11.99 -1.38 1.05
C PRO A 73 -12.04 -2.78 1.63
N LYS A 74 -12.37 -3.75 0.77
CA LYS A 74 -12.37 -5.16 1.13
C LYS A 74 -11.66 -5.94 0.04
N ILE A 75 -10.80 -6.88 0.44
CA ILE A 75 -10.14 -7.78 -0.48
C ILE A 75 -11.12 -8.87 -0.86
N ILE A 76 -11.32 -9.07 -2.17
CA ILE A 76 -12.19 -10.10 -2.72
C ILE A 76 -11.38 -11.35 -3.05
N GLU A 77 -10.22 -11.18 -3.70
CA GLU A 77 -9.39 -12.29 -4.16
C GLU A 77 -7.95 -11.85 -4.31
N THR A 78 -7.01 -12.76 -4.04
CA THR A 78 -5.58 -12.57 -4.23
C THR A 78 -4.97 -13.83 -4.80
N TRP A 79 -3.96 -13.70 -5.66
CA TRP A 79 -3.21 -14.86 -6.16
C TRP A 79 -1.81 -14.48 -6.64
N ASN A 80 -0.97 -15.51 -6.80
CA ASN A 80 0.44 -15.42 -7.17
C ASN A 80 1.27 -14.66 -6.13
N LYS A 81 1.67 -15.39 -5.12
CA LYS A 81 2.54 -14.88 -4.05
C LYS A 81 3.91 -14.49 -4.57
N ILE A 82 4.46 -13.42 -4.02
CA ILE A 82 5.79 -12.93 -4.36
C ILE A 82 6.45 -12.34 -3.11
N PRO A 83 7.75 -12.59 -2.90
CA PRO A 83 8.48 -11.88 -1.86
C PRO A 83 8.63 -10.42 -2.25
N PHE A 84 8.49 -9.52 -1.30
CA PHE A 84 8.60 -8.09 -1.55
C PHE A 84 9.30 -7.40 -0.36
N TYR A 85 10.18 -6.45 -0.67
CA TYR A 85 10.85 -5.66 0.35
C TYR A 85 10.16 -4.31 0.44
N GLU A 86 9.61 -3.99 1.60
CA GLU A 86 8.82 -2.78 1.77
C GLU A 86 9.15 -2.02 3.05
N GLY A 87 8.85 -0.73 3.02
CA GLY A 87 8.93 0.14 4.18
C GLY A 87 7.57 0.74 4.50
N CYS A 88 7.51 1.50 5.56
CA CYS A 88 6.28 2.16 6.01
C CYS A 88 6.62 3.55 6.57
N LEU A 89 5.84 4.57 6.23
CA LEU A 89 6.06 5.92 6.73
C LEU A 89 5.98 6.01 8.26
N SER A 90 5.21 5.12 8.89
CA SER A 90 5.11 5.08 10.36
C SER A 90 6.28 4.37 11.04
N TYR A 91 7.14 3.70 10.26
CA TYR A 91 8.38 3.06 10.73
C TYR A 91 9.54 3.54 9.88
N PRO A 92 9.95 4.83 10.05
CA PRO A 92 10.97 5.45 9.17
C PRO A 92 12.27 4.67 9.16
N LYS A 93 12.86 4.55 7.96
CA LYS A 93 14.16 3.91 7.72
C LYS A 93 14.21 2.41 8.03
N LYS A 94 13.07 1.78 8.27
CA LYS A 94 13.00 0.33 8.46
C LYS A 94 12.38 -0.31 7.23
N GLY A 95 13.12 -1.24 6.62
CA GLY A 95 12.60 -2.07 5.55
C GLY A 95 12.46 -3.50 6.04
N VAL A 96 11.46 -4.21 5.55
CA VAL A 96 11.21 -5.61 5.90
C VAL A 96 10.89 -6.42 4.67
N GLN A 97 11.28 -7.69 4.70
CA GLN A 97 10.89 -8.65 3.69
C GLN A 97 9.52 -9.20 4.05
N THR A 98 8.59 -9.12 3.11
CA THR A 98 7.23 -9.62 3.28
C THR A 98 6.90 -10.58 2.14
N GLU A 99 5.73 -11.23 2.25
CA GLU A 99 5.13 -12.01 1.18
C GLU A 99 3.84 -11.32 0.78
N ARG A 100 3.75 -10.92 -0.47
CA ARG A 100 2.60 -10.22 -1.04
C ARG A 100 2.05 -11.00 -2.23
N TYR A 101 1.03 -10.46 -2.87
CA TYR A 101 0.44 -11.06 -4.06
C TYR A 101 0.66 -10.15 -5.26
N LYS A 102 0.96 -10.75 -6.42
CA LYS A 102 1.04 -10.00 -7.66
C LYS A 102 -0.33 -9.43 -8.04
N ASN A 103 -1.37 -10.19 -7.75
CA ASN A 103 -2.74 -9.88 -8.17
C ASN A 103 -3.67 -9.74 -6.99
N ILE A 104 -4.52 -8.72 -7.04
CA ILE A 104 -5.52 -8.47 -6.02
C ILE A 104 -6.76 -7.86 -6.66
N ILE A 105 -7.93 -8.38 -6.26
CA ILE A 105 -9.23 -7.77 -6.58
C ILE A 105 -9.80 -7.23 -5.28
N ILE A 106 -10.22 -5.99 -5.29
CA ILE A 106 -10.81 -5.33 -4.13
C ILE A 106 -12.15 -4.70 -4.51
N LYS A 107 -12.95 -4.40 -3.49
CA LYS A 107 -14.15 -3.61 -3.59
C LYS A 107 -14.03 -2.42 -2.65
N THR A 108 -14.46 -1.24 -3.11
CA THR A 108 -14.54 -0.04 -2.28
C THR A 108 -15.99 0.44 -2.22
N GLU A 109 -16.30 1.25 -1.21
CA GLU A 109 -17.68 1.72 -1.01
C GLU A 109 -18.15 2.68 -2.10
N GLN A 110 -17.26 3.55 -2.58
CA GLN A 110 -17.61 4.61 -3.52
C GLN A 110 -17.64 4.17 -4.99
N ILE A 111 -17.12 2.98 -5.30
CA ILE A 111 -17.08 2.44 -6.67
C ILE A 111 -17.89 1.15 -6.72
N GLU A 112 -18.84 1.08 -7.63
CA GLU A 112 -19.73 -0.07 -7.74
C GLU A 112 -19.01 -1.31 -8.26
N SER A 113 -18.13 -1.15 -9.25
CA SER A 113 -17.37 -2.27 -9.81
C SER A 113 -16.15 -2.60 -8.95
N ASN A 114 -15.72 -3.86 -8.99
CA ASN A 114 -14.47 -4.28 -8.34
C ASN A 114 -13.28 -3.64 -9.05
N LEU A 115 -12.21 -3.40 -8.28
CA LEU A 115 -10.94 -2.90 -8.79
C LEU A 115 -9.93 -4.05 -8.83
N TYR A 116 -9.21 -4.14 -9.94
CA TYR A 116 -8.20 -5.17 -10.16
C TYR A 116 -6.83 -4.52 -10.30
N PHE A 117 -5.88 -5.01 -9.51
CA PHE A 117 -4.48 -4.60 -9.57
C PHE A 117 -3.63 -5.83 -9.88
N SER A 118 -2.76 -5.72 -10.87
CA SER A 118 -1.93 -6.86 -11.31
C SER A 118 -0.49 -6.42 -11.55
N GLY A 119 0.43 -7.12 -10.89
CA GLY A 119 1.85 -6.99 -11.14
C GLY A 119 2.40 -8.11 -12.02
N GLU A 120 1.54 -8.79 -12.79
CA GLU A 120 1.99 -9.83 -13.72
C GLU A 120 2.80 -9.23 -14.85
N ASP A 121 3.80 -9.98 -15.31
CA ASP A 121 4.56 -9.60 -16.48
C ASP A 121 3.68 -9.70 -17.72
N ASN A 122 3.82 -8.74 -18.64
CA ASN A 122 3.19 -8.85 -19.94
C ASN A 122 3.88 -9.96 -20.74
N PRO A 123 3.12 -10.87 -21.39
CA PRO A 123 3.73 -11.90 -22.22
C PRO A 123 4.60 -11.28 -23.32
N SER A 124 5.82 -11.79 -23.47
CA SER A 124 6.65 -11.42 -24.60
C SER A 124 6.14 -12.15 -25.83
N ASP A 125 5.88 -11.40 -26.91
CA ASP A 125 5.50 -11.98 -28.21
C ASP A 125 6.72 -12.17 -29.12
N GLY A 126 7.91 -11.91 -28.60
CA GLY A 126 9.16 -11.98 -29.38
C GLY A 126 9.31 -10.86 -30.39
N LYS A 127 8.45 -9.86 -30.35
CA LYS A 127 8.46 -8.71 -31.26
C LYS A 127 8.89 -7.46 -30.51
N GLY A 128 9.36 -6.48 -31.25
CA GLY A 128 9.80 -5.21 -30.72
C GLY A 128 11.28 -5.16 -30.37
N SER A 129 11.74 -3.99 -30.00
CA SER A 129 13.13 -3.73 -29.68
C SER A 129 13.46 -4.12 -28.23
N TRP A 130 14.74 -4.08 -27.88
CA TRP A 130 15.19 -4.23 -26.52
C TRP A 130 14.57 -3.14 -25.61
N GLU A 131 14.45 -1.91 -26.12
CA GLU A 131 13.83 -0.80 -25.39
C GLU A 131 12.35 -1.07 -25.10
N ASP A 132 11.63 -1.69 -26.04
CA ASP A 132 10.23 -2.08 -25.84
C ASP A 132 10.11 -3.11 -24.72
N SER A 133 11.02 -4.09 -24.70
CA SER A 133 11.06 -5.10 -23.65
C SER A 133 11.34 -4.49 -22.28
N GLN A 134 12.24 -3.50 -22.21
CA GLN A 134 12.55 -2.80 -20.97
C GLN A 134 11.36 -1.98 -20.47
N ARG A 135 10.63 -1.30 -21.35
CA ARG A 135 9.42 -0.54 -20.98
C ARG A 135 8.34 -1.45 -20.40
N LYS A 136 8.13 -2.63 -21.00
CA LYS A 136 7.16 -3.61 -20.50
C LYS A 136 7.54 -4.12 -19.10
N LYS A 137 8.84 -4.35 -18.89
CA LYS A 137 9.35 -4.79 -17.59
C LYS A 137 9.17 -3.70 -16.53
N GLU A 138 9.51 -2.46 -16.84
CA GLU A 138 9.35 -1.32 -15.94
C GLU A 138 7.87 -1.09 -15.61
N ASP A 139 6.98 -1.22 -16.61
CA ASP A 139 5.54 -1.12 -16.40
C ASP A 139 5.05 -2.21 -15.43
N ALA A 140 5.50 -3.44 -15.59
CA ALA A 140 5.14 -4.53 -14.69
C ALA A 140 5.62 -4.28 -13.26
N GLU A 141 6.83 -3.73 -13.09
CA GLU A 141 7.39 -3.38 -11.78
C GLU A 141 6.56 -2.29 -11.08
N ILE A 142 6.13 -1.28 -11.84
CA ILE A 142 5.27 -0.20 -11.31
C ILE A 142 3.89 -0.73 -10.92
N ARG A 143 3.30 -1.59 -11.75
CA ARG A 143 2.02 -2.22 -11.43
C ARG A 143 2.10 -3.13 -10.22
N LEU A 144 3.23 -3.85 -10.06
CA LEU A 144 3.47 -4.65 -8.86
C LEU A 144 3.56 -3.76 -7.61
N LEU A 145 4.29 -2.66 -7.70
CA LEU A 145 4.40 -1.70 -6.60
C LEU A 145 3.03 -1.17 -6.19
N GLU A 146 2.18 -0.85 -7.17
CA GLU A 146 0.81 -0.40 -6.90
C GLU A 146 -0.01 -1.48 -6.21
N SER A 147 0.03 -2.72 -6.71
CA SER A 147 -0.67 -3.85 -6.10
C SER A 147 -0.24 -4.07 -4.65
N VAL A 148 1.06 -4.06 -4.39
CA VAL A 148 1.61 -4.21 -3.04
C VAL A 148 1.22 -3.03 -2.15
N CYS A 149 1.27 -1.81 -2.67
CA CYS A 149 0.88 -0.62 -1.91
C CYS A 149 -0.60 -0.69 -1.48
N VAL A 150 -1.48 -1.11 -2.37
CA VAL A 150 -2.90 -1.32 -2.04
C VAL A 150 -3.04 -2.33 -0.89
N GLN A 151 -2.32 -3.45 -0.95
CA GLN A 151 -2.33 -4.46 0.11
C GLN A 151 -1.80 -3.90 1.43
N HIS A 152 -0.72 -3.14 1.38
CA HIS A 152 -0.11 -2.51 2.54
C HIS A 152 -1.09 -1.55 3.23
N GLU A 153 -1.79 -0.70 2.45
CA GLU A 153 -2.74 0.26 3.01
C GLU A 153 -3.99 -0.43 3.56
N ILE A 154 -4.51 -1.46 2.90
CA ILE A 154 -5.64 -2.23 3.43
C ILE A 154 -5.25 -2.94 4.72
N ASP A 155 -4.02 -3.45 4.82
CA ASP A 155 -3.52 -4.01 6.07
C ASP A 155 -3.61 -2.99 7.21
N HIS A 156 -3.14 -1.76 6.99
CA HIS A 156 -3.25 -0.71 8.00
C HIS A 156 -4.68 -0.53 8.50
N LEU A 157 -5.65 -0.56 7.60
CA LEU A 157 -7.07 -0.41 7.95
C LEU A 157 -7.61 -1.60 8.76
N ASN A 158 -6.92 -2.73 8.72
CA ASN A 158 -7.22 -3.92 9.51
C ASN A 158 -6.33 -4.06 10.75
N GLY A 159 -5.54 -3.03 11.05
CA GLY A 159 -4.66 -3.04 12.22
C GLY A 159 -3.39 -3.85 12.03
N ILE A 160 -2.98 -4.09 10.79
CA ILE A 160 -1.81 -4.91 10.43
C ILE A 160 -0.75 -4.00 9.78
N THR A 161 0.50 -4.15 10.19
CA THR A 161 1.62 -3.42 9.57
C THR A 161 2.51 -4.37 8.80
N CYS A 162 3.39 -3.83 7.96
CA CYS A 162 4.38 -4.66 7.27
C CYS A 162 5.35 -5.33 8.25
N ILE A 163 5.55 -4.75 9.43
CA ILE A 163 6.35 -5.37 10.49
C ILE A 163 5.71 -6.68 10.94
N ASP A 164 4.38 -6.71 11.07
CA ASP A 164 3.63 -7.92 11.44
C ASP A 164 3.75 -9.01 10.38
N ARG A 165 3.94 -8.61 9.12
CA ARG A 165 4.05 -9.53 7.98
C ARG A 165 5.48 -9.91 7.63
N GLN A 166 6.46 -9.47 8.41
CA GLN A 166 7.86 -9.75 8.14
C GLN A 166 8.14 -11.25 8.11
N VAL A 167 8.85 -11.70 7.07
CA VAL A 167 9.28 -13.09 6.89
C VAL A 167 10.79 -13.14 6.70
N ASN A 168 11.38 -14.33 6.93
CA ASN A 168 12.80 -14.60 6.65
C ASN A 168 13.78 -13.62 7.29
N LYS A 169 13.56 -13.26 8.55
CA LYS A 169 14.39 -12.31 9.29
C LYS A 169 15.88 -12.71 9.31
N THR A 170 16.16 -13.98 9.44
CA THR A 170 17.52 -14.50 9.49
C THR A 170 18.23 -14.30 8.15
N ILE A 171 17.56 -14.57 7.05
CA ILE A 171 18.11 -14.42 5.70
C ILE A 171 18.48 -12.97 5.43
N ILE A 172 17.65 -12.02 5.86
CA ILE A 172 17.93 -10.60 5.69
C ILE A 172 19.18 -10.19 6.44
N ASN A 173 19.35 -10.69 7.66
CA ASN A 173 20.53 -10.40 8.47
C ASN A 173 21.80 -10.94 7.82
N ASP A 174 21.75 -12.16 7.29
CA ASP A 174 22.90 -12.78 6.63
C ASP A 174 23.37 -11.98 5.43
N LYS A 175 22.48 -11.38 4.69
CA LYS A 175 22.81 -10.56 3.52
C LYS A 175 23.49 -9.24 3.86
N LYS A 176 23.41 -8.80 5.10
CA LYS A 176 24.05 -7.56 5.53
C LYS A 176 25.53 -7.75 5.88
N ILE A 177 25.91 -8.97 5.98
CA ILE A 177 27.29 -9.34 6.26
C ILE A 177 28.09 -9.39 4.94
#